data_786c63cce4a5856b1bb09f2d6b4d3dc0
#
_entry.id   786c63cce4a5856b1bb09f2d6b4d3dc0
#
_cell.length_a   1.000
_cell.length_b   1.000
_cell.length_c   1.000
_cell.angle_alpha   90.00
_cell.angle_beta   90.00
_cell.angle_gamma   90.00
#
_symmetry.space_group_name_H-M   'P 1'
#
loop_
_entity.id
_entity.type
_entity.pdbx_description
1 polymer ?
#
loop_
_entity_poly.entity_id
_entity_poly.type
_entity_poly.pdbx_seq_one_letter_code
_entity_poly.pdbx_strand_id
1 'polypeptide(L)'
;MSEPILFVDDAPETLDLLVRMFASEFDVHAARSPDEAFRLCETRGPFAVVVSDYHMPGQRGSELIARIHARWPLTVSMLLTGMAGLDMAVEALHQGGVFRFLEKPCSRAALTAALHDALVEYRRRDEERKRVETESRARDKLQQQNGALEDRIHAQMRALARLQRFVGDLNSCETLERVAEATAQAVCEVCSLGGARVVFRSLPRGSAADIEHLHGELVGLERKHVAFVTADGELGALECPCLDLHGRPLDATDHDLLASIAASASVAGRNVLRRCERDLAQQATIFALAKLAEQRDNETGRHLERVSAYCRLLACGLREDGHFRALLSDTWIAVLEKSAPLHDIGKVGIPDQILLKPGKLDAAEWETMKQHPTIGADPLRSVLATVGEQPFLTVSLEIAWCHHERWDGGGYPRGLSADAIPLSARILALADVYDALTSERPYKSAWTHAAAVEFIARGSGSHFDPRVASAFLARVEDFDRVRAELADHADELAPILQLMLPIARVAAS
;
A
#
# COMPACT_ATOMS: atom_id res chain seq x y z
N MET A 1 -8.60 21.93 63.92
CA MET A 1 -9.93 22.04 64.54
C MET A 1 -10.14 20.75 65.30
N SER A 2 -10.67 20.80 66.54
CA SER A 2 -11.01 19.59 67.28
C SER A 2 -12.19 18.91 66.59
N GLU A 3 -12.16 17.60 66.50
CA GLU A 3 -13.26 16.82 65.89
C GLU A 3 -14.50 16.89 66.79
N PRO A 4 -15.71 17.17 66.24
CA PRO A 4 -16.91 17.43 67.06
C PRO A 4 -17.46 16.12 67.68
N ILE A 5 -17.85 16.20 68.92
CA ILE A 5 -18.44 15.10 69.71
C ILE A 5 -19.87 15.49 70.10
N LEU A 6 -20.81 14.57 69.92
CA LEU A 6 -22.21 14.75 70.28
C LEU A 6 -22.58 13.82 71.47
N PHE A 7 -23.05 14.44 72.58
CA PHE A 7 -23.69 13.72 73.67
C PHE A 7 -25.21 13.73 73.51
N VAL A 8 -25.86 12.60 73.72
CA VAL A 8 -27.32 12.46 73.61
C VAL A 8 -27.85 11.80 74.89
N ASP A 9 -28.65 12.53 75.65
CA ASP A 9 -29.26 12.06 76.89
C ASP A 9 -30.56 12.84 77.12
N ASP A 10 -31.63 12.21 77.59
CA ASP A 10 -32.92 12.89 77.87
C ASP A 10 -32.94 13.67 79.16
N ALA A 11 -31.94 13.45 80.03
CA ALA A 11 -31.78 14.20 81.29
C ALA A 11 -30.94 15.49 81.06
N PRO A 12 -31.54 16.70 81.15
CA PRO A 12 -30.82 17.95 80.92
C PRO A 12 -29.64 18.15 81.85
N GLU A 13 -29.78 17.73 83.11
CA GLU A 13 -28.73 17.89 84.15
C GLU A 13 -27.48 17.02 83.78
N THR A 14 -27.68 15.84 83.21
CA THR A 14 -26.62 14.97 82.74
C THR A 14 -25.88 15.64 81.57
N LEU A 15 -26.60 16.14 80.59
CA LEU A 15 -26.01 16.85 79.44
C LEU A 15 -25.21 18.08 79.86
N ASP A 16 -25.75 18.90 80.69
CA ASP A 16 -25.06 20.12 81.20
C ASP A 16 -23.77 19.73 81.95
N LEU A 17 -23.80 18.66 82.73
CA LEU A 17 -22.62 18.14 83.38
C LEU A 17 -21.56 17.65 82.35
N LEU A 18 -21.95 16.83 81.36
CA LEU A 18 -21.07 16.31 80.34
C LEU A 18 -20.47 17.43 79.52
N VAL A 19 -21.26 18.42 79.07
CA VAL A 19 -20.75 19.57 78.35
C VAL A 19 -19.73 20.37 79.18
N ARG A 20 -20.04 20.71 80.43
CA ARG A 20 -19.09 21.42 81.31
C ARG A 20 -17.82 20.61 81.56
N MET A 21 -17.94 19.32 81.67
CA MET A 21 -16.82 18.42 81.98
C MET A 21 -15.82 18.31 80.81
N PHE A 22 -16.30 18.37 79.58
CA PHE A 22 -15.49 18.05 78.38
C PHE A 22 -15.27 19.22 77.40
N ALA A 23 -16.00 20.36 77.53
CA ALA A 23 -15.90 21.53 76.67
C ALA A 23 -14.49 22.18 76.65
N SER A 24 -13.65 21.94 77.69
CA SER A 24 -12.27 22.46 77.67
C SER A 24 -11.30 21.61 76.85
N GLU A 25 -11.64 20.33 76.57
CA GLU A 25 -10.76 19.36 75.92
C GLU A 25 -11.25 19.04 74.49
N PHE A 26 -12.58 19.06 74.25
CA PHE A 26 -13.22 18.63 73.03
C PHE A 26 -14.24 19.68 72.52
N ASP A 27 -14.55 19.61 71.22
CA ASP A 27 -15.67 20.35 70.62
C ASP A 27 -16.97 19.59 70.87
N VAL A 28 -17.66 19.97 71.93
CA VAL A 28 -18.78 19.20 72.51
C VAL A 28 -20.12 19.85 72.16
N HIS A 29 -21.02 19.02 71.66
CA HIS A 29 -22.41 19.35 71.40
C HIS A 29 -23.33 18.41 72.19
N ALA A 30 -24.56 18.86 72.42
CA ALA A 30 -25.55 18.10 73.19
C ALA A 30 -26.90 18.08 72.49
N ALA A 31 -27.60 16.94 72.57
CA ALA A 31 -28.96 16.73 72.12
C ALA A 31 -29.80 16.07 73.19
N ARG A 32 -31.00 16.54 73.40
CA ARG A 32 -31.93 16.06 74.43
C ARG A 32 -32.84 14.94 73.97
N SER A 33 -32.75 14.57 72.69
CA SER A 33 -33.52 13.48 72.07
C SER A 33 -32.85 12.90 70.85
N PRO A 34 -33.18 11.65 70.46
CA PRO A 34 -32.71 11.02 69.26
C PRO A 34 -32.97 11.85 68.00
N ASP A 35 -34.14 12.48 67.89
CA ASP A 35 -34.49 13.30 66.70
C ASP A 35 -33.73 14.62 66.66
N GLU A 36 -33.43 15.23 67.80
CA GLU A 36 -32.57 16.38 67.91
C GLU A 36 -31.12 16.03 67.51
N ALA A 37 -30.61 14.92 67.98
CA ALA A 37 -29.28 14.42 67.66
C ALA A 37 -29.15 14.18 66.14
N PHE A 38 -30.13 13.57 65.52
CA PHE A 38 -30.12 13.28 64.07
C PHE A 38 -30.18 14.63 63.26
N ARG A 39 -31.04 15.58 63.66
CA ARG A 39 -31.10 16.91 63.06
C ARG A 39 -29.79 17.69 63.19
N LEU A 40 -29.11 17.60 64.35
CA LEU A 40 -27.80 18.20 64.53
C LEU A 40 -26.75 17.60 63.59
N CYS A 41 -26.76 16.28 63.38
CA CYS A 41 -25.91 15.63 62.41
C CYS A 41 -26.17 16.11 60.97
N GLU A 42 -27.44 16.34 60.61
CA GLU A 42 -27.82 16.90 59.30
C GLU A 42 -27.42 18.35 59.11
N THR A 43 -27.58 19.18 60.12
CA THR A 43 -27.43 20.66 60.00
C THR A 43 -26.01 21.13 60.24
N ARG A 44 -25.24 20.49 61.09
CA ARG A 44 -23.86 20.86 61.42
C ARG A 44 -22.80 19.98 60.79
N GLY A 45 -23.25 18.91 60.10
CA GLY A 45 -22.38 17.87 59.53
C GLY A 45 -22.19 16.68 60.47
N PRO A 46 -21.55 15.60 59.98
CA PRO A 46 -21.34 14.43 60.79
C PRO A 46 -20.41 14.73 61.96
N PHE A 47 -20.78 14.24 63.13
CA PHE A 47 -19.92 14.25 64.31
C PHE A 47 -18.88 13.11 64.22
N ALA A 48 -17.67 13.34 64.71
CA ALA A 48 -16.65 12.33 64.79
C ALA A 48 -17.05 11.22 65.76
N VAL A 49 -17.60 11.63 66.90
CA VAL A 49 -18.04 10.70 67.94
C VAL A 49 -19.44 11.05 68.40
N VAL A 50 -20.31 10.07 68.57
CA VAL A 50 -21.64 10.19 69.17
C VAL A 50 -21.71 9.32 70.39
N VAL A 51 -22.01 9.89 71.54
CA VAL A 51 -22.20 9.20 72.83
C VAL A 51 -23.65 9.31 73.21
N SER A 52 -24.41 8.23 73.18
CA SER A 52 -25.85 8.25 73.46
C SER A 52 -26.18 7.46 74.70
N ASP A 53 -27.11 8.00 75.50
CA ASP A 53 -27.79 7.16 76.51
C ASP A 53 -28.54 6.03 75.78
N TYR A 54 -28.57 4.85 76.40
CA TYR A 54 -29.28 3.69 75.92
C TYR A 54 -30.80 3.85 76.10
N HIS A 55 -31.25 4.35 77.25
CA HIS A 55 -32.66 4.47 77.61
C HIS A 55 -33.15 5.90 77.48
N MET A 56 -33.79 6.21 76.37
CA MET A 56 -34.41 7.50 76.17
C MET A 56 -35.91 7.34 75.81
N PRO A 57 -36.78 8.26 76.19
CA PRO A 57 -38.20 8.21 75.84
C PRO A 57 -38.42 8.20 74.33
N GLY A 58 -39.26 7.25 73.83
CA GLY A 58 -39.67 7.16 72.44
C GLY A 58 -38.75 6.33 71.53
N GLN A 59 -37.43 6.40 71.69
CA GLN A 59 -36.48 5.63 70.89
C GLN A 59 -35.21 5.25 71.69
N ARG A 60 -34.75 4.01 71.51
CA ARG A 60 -33.51 3.55 72.18
C ARG A 60 -32.28 4.22 71.54
N GLY A 61 -31.20 4.42 72.31
CA GLY A 61 -29.93 4.94 71.82
C GLY A 61 -29.28 4.04 70.76
N SER A 62 -29.49 2.74 70.83
CA SER A 62 -29.03 1.78 69.82
C SER A 62 -29.69 2.01 68.45
N GLU A 63 -30.97 2.34 68.43
CA GLU A 63 -31.68 2.65 67.17
C GLU A 63 -31.21 3.98 66.55
N LEU A 64 -30.94 4.98 67.40
CA LEU A 64 -30.33 6.24 66.95
C LEU A 64 -28.96 5.97 66.29
N ILE A 65 -28.11 5.19 66.98
CA ILE A 65 -26.78 4.86 66.46
C ILE A 65 -26.86 4.10 65.13
N ALA A 66 -27.78 3.15 64.98
CA ALA A 66 -28.00 2.45 63.69
C ALA A 66 -28.38 3.44 62.58
N ARG A 67 -29.27 4.43 62.86
CA ARG A 67 -29.64 5.48 61.89
C ARG A 67 -28.44 6.36 61.53
N ILE A 68 -27.63 6.78 62.52
CA ILE A 68 -26.44 7.59 62.31
C ILE A 68 -25.41 6.84 61.49
N HIS A 69 -25.12 5.58 61.82
CA HIS A 69 -24.16 4.75 61.13
C HIS A 69 -24.54 4.49 59.65
N ALA A 70 -25.83 4.26 59.41
CA ALA A 70 -26.34 4.10 58.02
C ALA A 70 -26.11 5.34 57.17
N ARG A 71 -26.21 6.53 57.75
CA ARG A 71 -26.06 7.79 57.00
C ARG A 71 -24.63 8.34 57.02
N TRP A 72 -23.92 8.18 58.12
CA TRP A 72 -22.56 8.66 58.39
C TRP A 72 -21.67 7.54 58.91
N PRO A 73 -21.22 6.62 58.07
CA PRO A 73 -20.53 5.38 58.48
C PRO A 73 -19.16 5.64 59.14
N LEU A 74 -18.59 6.81 58.98
CA LEU A 74 -17.35 7.21 59.67
C LEU A 74 -17.54 7.54 61.12
N THR A 75 -18.71 8.03 61.51
CA THR A 75 -19.03 8.40 62.89
C THR A 75 -18.83 7.23 63.81
N VAL A 76 -18.07 7.40 64.86
CA VAL A 76 -17.84 6.38 65.91
C VAL A 76 -18.83 6.59 67.00
N SER A 77 -19.63 5.57 67.32
CA SER A 77 -20.72 5.68 68.25
C SER A 77 -20.48 4.88 69.53
N MET A 78 -20.80 5.45 70.68
CA MET A 78 -20.72 4.84 71.99
C MET A 78 -22.07 4.90 72.70
N LEU A 79 -22.37 3.90 73.53
CA LEU A 79 -23.57 3.86 74.37
C LEU A 79 -23.23 3.91 75.86
N LEU A 80 -23.97 4.74 76.58
CA LEU A 80 -24.00 4.78 78.03
C LEU A 80 -25.19 3.96 78.55
N THR A 81 -24.95 3.00 79.46
CA THR A 81 -26.02 2.10 79.98
C THR A 81 -25.93 1.89 81.46
N GLY A 82 -27.08 1.70 82.17
CA GLY A 82 -27.10 1.27 83.57
C GLY A 82 -26.95 -0.23 83.75
N MET A 83 -26.72 -0.70 85.00
CA MET A 83 -26.42 -2.08 85.35
C MET A 83 -27.40 -3.15 84.83
N ALA A 84 -28.66 -2.81 84.51
CA ALA A 84 -29.65 -3.74 83.94
C ALA A 84 -29.62 -3.92 82.41
N GLY A 85 -28.71 -3.24 81.72
CA GLY A 85 -28.69 -3.20 80.27
C GLY A 85 -27.56 -4.00 79.54
N LEU A 86 -26.74 -4.71 80.31
CA LEU A 86 -25.56 -5.37 79.76
C LEU A 86 -25.90 -6.51 78.75
N ASP A 87 -26.95 -7.32 79.02
CA ASP A 87 -27.39 -8.37 78.12
C ASP A 87 -28.00 -7.86 76.86
N MET A 88 -28.63 -6.67 76.84
CA MET A 88 -29.18 -6.02 75.69
C MET A 88 -28.13 -5.18 74.89
N ALA A 89 -27.04 -4.82 75.54
CA ALA A 89 -25.88 -4.20 74.90
C ALA A 89 -25.15 -5.18 73.95
N VAL A 90 -25.12 -6.48 74.30
CA VAL A 90 -24.59 -7.55 73.44
C VAL A 90 -25.41 -7.69 72.14
N GLU A 91 -26.74 -7.54 72.23
CA GLU A 91 -27.63 -7.58 71.06
C GLU A 91 -27.42 -6.36 70.10
N ALA A 92 -27.12 -5.19 70.64
CA ALA A 92 -26.76 -4.01 69.84
C ALA A 92 -25.38 -4.10 69.15
N LEU A 93 -24.44 -4.87 69.70
CA LEU A 93 -23.17 -5.20 69.02
C LEU A 93 -23.41 -6.01 67.74
N HIS A 94 -24.38 -6.91 67.73
CA HIS A 94 -24.75 -7.71 66.56
C HIS A 94 -25.44 -6.92 65.45
N GLN A 95 -26.05 -5.76 65.80
CA GLN A 95 -26.68 -4.86 64.81
C GLN A 95 -25.69 -3.91 64.12
N GLY A 96 -24.43 -3.85 64.54
CA GLY A 96 -23.34 -3.06 63.95
C GLY A 96 -23.47 -1.56 64.23
N GLY A 97 -22.38 -0.91 64.51
CA GLY A 97 -22.28 0.56 64.61
C GLY A 97 -21.87 1.07 66.00
N VAL A 98 -21.93 0.24 67.02
CA VAL A 98 -21.47 0.63 68.39
C VAL A 98 -20.00 0.30 68.54
N PHE A 99 -19.17 1.27 68.82
CA PHE A 99 -17.75 1.12 69.07
C PHE A 99 -17.46 0.62 70.50
N ARG A 100 -18.17 1.21 71.48
CA ARG A 100 -17.96 0.88 72.89
C ARG A 100 -19.22 1.12 73.71
N PHE A 101 -19.37 0.32 74.77
CA PHE A 101 -20.34 0.54 75.85
C PHE A 101 -19.62 1.04 77.09
N LEU A 102 -20.29 1.97 77.86
CA LEU A 102 -19.80 2.47 79.09
C LEU A 102 -20.93 2.37 80.14
N GLU A 103 -20.62 1.82 81.30
CA GLU A 103 -21.58 1.66 82.37
C GLU A 103 -21.75 2.90 83.24
N LYS A 104 -22.99 3.32 83.53
CA LYS A 104 -23.31 4.40 84.43
C LYS A 104 -23.36 3.87 85.90
N PRO A 105 -22.73 4.59 86.89
CA PRO A 105 -22.00 5.85 86.74
C PRO A 105 -20.59 5.68 86.19
N CYS A 106 -20.28 6.42 85.14
CA CYS A 106 -18.98 6.41 84.46
C CYS A 106 -18.08 7.48 85.05
N SER A 107 -16.83 7.15 85.37
CA SER A 107 -15.86 8.13 85.83
C SER A 107 -15.40 9.05 84.70
N ARG A 108 -15.05 10.32 85.01
CA ARG A 108 -14.48 11.24 84.00
C ARG A 108 -13.29 10.61 83.25
N ALA A 109 -12.37 9.94 83.98
CA ALA A 109 -11.20 9.35 83.41
C ALA A 109 -11.57 8.23 82.40
N ALA A 110 -12.56 7.38 82.73
CA ALA A 110 -13.02 6.32 81.82
C ALA A 110 -13.66 6.85 80.56
N LEU A 111 -14.48 7.90 80.66
CA LEU A 111 -15.15 8.54 79.51
C LEU A 111 -14.14 9.29 78.65
N THR A 112 -13.18 10.01 79.26
CA THR A 112 -12.07 10.64 78.52
C THR A 112 -11.26 9.64 77.71
N ALA A 113 -10.86 8.51 78.32
CA ALA A 113 -10.12 7.48 77.63
C ALA A 113 -10.94 6.91 76.45
N ALA A 114 -12.23 6.62 76.64
CA ALA A 114 -13.11 6.12 75.61
C ALA A 114 -13.31 7.11 74.43
N LEU A 115 -13.42 8.40 74.73
CA LEU A 115 -13.49 9.45 73.70
C LEU A 115 -12.22 9.55 72.90
N HIS A 116 -11.05 9.45 73.53
CA HIS A 116 -9.77 9.42 72.80
C HIS A 116 -9.68 8.21 71.90
N ASP A 117 -10.03 7.03 72.36
CA ASP A 117 -10.02 5.80 71.56
C ASP A 117 -10.99 5.92 70.38
N ALA A 118 -12.17 6.48 70.58
CA ALA A 118 -13.15 6.71 69.53
C ALA A 118 -12.67 7.72 68.46
N LEU A 119 -12.00 8.83 68.88
CA LEU A 119 -11.38 9.77 67.93
C LEU A 119 -10.23 9.16 67.12
N VAL A 120 -9.41 8.30 67.74
CA VAL A 120 -8.38 7.55 67.03
C VAL A 120 -9.01 6.66 65.96
N GLU A 121 -10.06 5.92 66.29
CA GLU A 121 -10.79 5.07 65.34
C GLU A 121 -11.45 5.88 64.24
N TYR A 122 -12.04 7.07 64.54
CA TYR A 122 -12.59 7.94 63.54
C TYR A 122 -11.54 8.42 62.52
N ARG A 123 -10.37 8.85 63.00
CA ARG A 123 -9.25 9.28 62.15
C ARG A 123 -8.77 8.12 61.27
N ARG A 124 -8.64 6.93 61.82
CA ARG A 124 -8.24 5.72 61.08
C ARG A 124 -9.21 5.45 59.90
N ARG A 125 -10.53 5.50 60.14
CA ARG A 125 -11.57 5.31 59.11
C ARG A 125 -11.53 6.42 58.05
N ASP A 126 -11.31 7.65 58.44
CA ASP A 126 -11.25 8.77 57.51
C ASP A 126 -9.98 8.73 56.62
N GLU A 127 -8.84 8.34 57.19
CA GLU A 127 -7.60 8.14 56.45
C GLU A 127 -7.75 7.02 55.42
N GLU A 128 -8.33 5.91 55.82
CA GLU A 128 -8.55 4.77 54.93
C GLU A 128 -9.50 5.12 53.76
N ARG A 129 -10.59 5.86 54.06
CA ARG A 129 -11.47 6.37 52.99
C ARG A 129 -10.72 7.25 52.03
N LYS A 130 -9.94 8.22 52.53
CA LYS A 130 -9.16 9.16 51.68
C LYS A 130 -8.13 8.39 50.81
N ARG A 131 -7.51 7.34 51.38
CA ARG A 131 -6.59 6.50 50.63
C ARG A 131 -7.29 5.79 49.47
N VAL A 132 -8.41 5.12 49.72
CA VAL A 132 -9.21 4.41 48.72
C VAL A 132 -9.70 5.37 47.63
N GLU A 133 -10.19 6.56 48.00
CA GLU A 133 -10.62 7.58 47.04
C GLU A 133 -9.46 8.06 46.15
N THR A 134 -8.26 8.24 46.73
CA THR A 134 -7.07 8.68 46.00
C THR A 134 -6.59 7.61 45.05
N GLU A 135 -6.55 6.35 45.49
CA GLU A 135 -6.19 5.19 44.67
C GLU A 135 -7.17 4.99 43.49
N SER A 136 -8.48 5.13 43.76
CA SER A 136 -9.50 5.06 42.70
C SER A 136 -9.31 6.11 41.63
N ARG A 137 -9.13 7.40 42.05
CA ARG A 137 -8.90 8.50 41.09
C ARG A 137 -7.61 8.31 40.27
N ALA A 138 -6.54 7.79 40.91
CA ALA A 138 -5.29 7.52 40.21
C ALA A 138 -5.47 6.39 39.19
N ARG A 139 -6.22 5.35 39.54
CA ARG A 139 -6.54 4.22 38.64
C ARG A 139 -7.35 4.67 37.44
N ASP A 140 -8.40 5.47 37.66
CA ASP A 140 -9.26 5.98 36.58
C ASP A 140 -8.45 6.84 35.58
N LYS A 141 -7.58 7.73 36.12
CA LYS A 141 -6.69 8.55 35.28
C LYS A 141 -5.72 7.69 34.44
N LEU A 142 -5.13 6.66 35.05
CA LEU A 142 -4.21 5.74 34.36
C LEU A 142 -4.95 4.96 33.27
N GLN A 143 -6.16 4.48 33.53
CA GLN A 143 -6.98 3.78 32.56
C GLN A 143 -7.35 4.67 31.37
N GLN A 144 -7.69 5.93 31.61
CA GLN A 144 -7.96 6.89 30.55
C GLN A 144 -6.71 7.16 29.68
N GLN A 145 -5.54 7.31 30.31
CA GLN A 145 -4.29 7.52 29.59
C GLN A 145 -3.91 6.29 28.75
N ASN A 146 -4.07 5.07 29.29
CA ASN A 146 -3.81 3.84 28.55
C ASN A 146 -4.74 3.72 27.34
N GLY A 147 -6.04 3.98 27.48
CA GLY A 147 -6.98 3.94 26.36
C GLY A 147 -6.57 4.91 25.23
N ALA A 148 -6.22 6.16 25.58
CA ALA A 148 -5.75 7.13 24.60
C ALA A 148 -4.43 6.71 23.89
N LEU A 149 -3.53 6.03 24.61
CA LEU A 149 -2.29 5.50 24.05
C LEU A 149 -2.56 4.33 23.10
N GLU A 150 -3.45 3.41 23.47
CA GLU A 150 -3.88 2.29 22.62
C GLU A 150 -4.52 2.77 21.32
N ASP A 151 -5.40 3.76 21.38
CA ASP A 151 -6.02 4.37 20.20
C ASP A 151 -4.96 4.98 19.26
N ARG A 152 -3.96 5.65 19.83
CA ARG A 152 -2.84 6.22 19.06
C ARG A 152 -2.00 5.15 18.40
N ILE A 153 -1.66 4.08 19.11
CA ILE A 153 -0.92 2.93 18.57
C ILE A 153 -1.70 2.29 17.42
N HIS A 154 -2.99 2.05 17.60
CA HIS A 154 -3.83 1.48 16.54
C HIS A 154 -3.91 2.39 15.29
N ALA A 155 -3.98 3.70 15.47
CA ALA A 155 -3.96 4.64 14.36
C ALA A 155 -2.63 4.58 13.59
N GLN A 156 -1.50 4.56 14.29
CA GLN A 156 -0.17 4.43 13.68
C GLN A 156 0.01 3.09 12.96
N MET A 157 -0.46 1.99 13.54
CA MET A 157 -0.39 0.67 12.90
C MET A 157 -1.20 0.62 11.60
N ARG A 158 -2.40 1.24 11.58
CA ARG A 158 -3.21 1.35 10.35
C ARG A 158 -2.50 2.16 9.26
N ALA A 159 -1.88 3.28 9.62
CA ALA A 159 -1.11 4.10 8.67
C ALA A 159 0.09 3.32 8.10
N LEU A 160 0.84 2.61 8.95
CA LEU A 160 1.96 1.78 8.53
C LEU A 160 1.52 0.65 7.58
N ALA A 161 0.42 -0.04 7.89
CA ALA A 161 -0.12 -1.09 7.03
C ALA A 161 -0.55 -0.58 5.65
N ARG A 162 -1.06 0.67 5.57
CA ARG A 162 -1.37 1.33 4.29
C ARG A 162 -0.12 1.64 3.49
N LEU A 163 0.91 2.18 4.15
CA LEU A 163 2.20 2.44 3.51
C LEU A 163 2.87 1.17 2.98
N GLN A 164 2.82 0.07 3.75
CA GLN A 164 3.38 -1.21 3.29
C GLN A 164 2.66 -1.75 2.05
N ARG A 165 1.33 -1.66 1.99
CA ARG A 165 0.57 -2.00 0.78
C ARG A 165 0.97 -1.14 -0.40
N PHE A 166 1.00 0.16 -0.21
CA PHE A 166 1.43 1.10 -1.25
C PHE A 166 2.82 0.78 -1.80
N VAL A 167 3.81 0.49 -0.94
CA VAL A 167 5.15 0.08 -1.40
C VAL A 167 5.11 -1.23 -2.18
N GLY A 168 4.25 -2.18 -1.77
CA GLY A 168 3.99 -3.42 -2.50
C GLY A 168 3.43 -3.15 -3.90
N ASP A 169 2.42 -2.30 -3.99
CA ASP A 169 1.77 -1.91 -5.25
C ASP A 169 2.76 -1.19 -6.18
N LEU A 170 3.57 -0.27 -5.65
CA LEU A 170 4.61 0.41 -6.41
C LEU A 170 5.64 -0.54 -7.03
N ASN A 171 6.03 -1.60 -6.30
CA ASN A 171 6.99 -2.57 -6.80
C ASN A 171 6.44 -3.39 -7.98
N SER A 172 5.13 -3.48 -8.13
CA SER A 172 4.44 -4.14 -9.25
C SER A 172 4.19 -3.22 -10.45
N CYS A 173 4.43 -1.92 -10.32
CA CYS A 173 4.20 -0.97 -11.39
C CYS A 173 5.23 -1.14 -12.51
N GLU A 174 4.74 -1.28 -13.72
CA GLU A 174 5.55 -1.40 -14.93
C GLU A 174 5.66 -0.08 -15.69
N THR A 175 4.76 0.88 -15.44
CA THR A 175 4.71 2.18 -16.11
C THR A 175 4.68 3.33 -15.12
N LEU A 176 5.09 4.54 -15.57
CA LEU A 176 5.07 5.75 -14.74
C LEU A 176 3.64 6.20 -14.44
N GLU A 177 2.69 5.98 -15.34
CA GLU A 177 1.26 6.27 -15.13
C GLU A 177 0.73 5.47 -13.93
N ARG A 178 1.06 4.18 -13.85
CA ARG A 178 0.66 3.33 -12.72
C ARG A 178 1.33 3.77 -11.42
N VAL A 179 2.58 4.22 -11.47
CA VAL A 179 3.27 4.79 -10.31
C VAL A 179 2.57 6.09 -9.87
N ALA A 180 2.19 6.95 -10.80
CA ALA A 180 1.49 8.21 -10.53
C ALA A 180 0.11 7.94 -9.89
N GLU A 181 -0.68 7.05 -10.48
CA GLU A 181 -1.99 6.62 -9.99
C GLU A 181 -1.91 6.08 -8.56
N ALA A 182 -1.06 5.08 -8.34
CA ALA A 182 -0.88 4.46 -7.02
C ALA A 182 -0.41 5.47 -5.96
N THR A 183 0.47 6.40 -6.35
CA THR A 183 0.97 7.46 -5.47
C THR A 183 -0.13 8.45 -5.09
N ALA A 184 -0.90 8.93 -6.05
CA ALA A 184 -2.00 9.86 -5.79
C ALA A 184 -3.08 9.25 -4.90
N GLN A 185 -3.45 7.99 -5.16
CA GLN A 185 -4.38 7.24 -4.33
C GLN A 185 -3.86 7.07 -2.89
N ALA A 186 -2.61 6.64 -2.73
CA ALA A 186 -2.02 6.43 -1.42
C ALA A 186 -1.97 7.71 -0.58
N VAL A 187 -1.67 8.84 -1.18
CA VAL A 187 -1.68 10.16 -0.52
C VAL A 187 -3.06 10.48 0.04
N CYS A 188 -4.11 10.29 -0.76
CA CYS A 188 -5.49 10.52 -0.31
C CYS A 188 -5.91 9.58 0.82
N GLU A 189 -5.55 8.29 0.73
CA GLU A 189 -5.92 7.28 1.74
C GLU A 189 -5.15 7.42 3.05
N VAL A 190 -3.84 7.72 2.99
CA VAL A 190 -2.98 7.77 4.18
C VAL A 190 -3.13 9.08 4.94
N CYS A 191 -3.20 10.21 4.22
CA CYS A 191 -3.30 11.53 4.82
C CYS A 191 -4.75 12.05 4.88
N SER A 192 -5.75 11.23 4.52
CA SER A 192 -7.17 11.60 4.49
C SER A 192 -7.43 12.88 3.69
N LEU A 193 -6.86 12.98 2.50
CA LEU A 193 -6.98 14.14 1.62
C LEU A 193 -8.07 13.95 0.57
N GLY A 194 -8.72 15.05 0.17
CA GLY A 194 -9.78 15.05 -0.85
C GLY A 194 -9.27 14.86 -2.28
N GLY A 195 -7.97 15.08 -2.51
CA GLY A 195 -7.34 14.86 -3.81
C GLY A 195 -5.83 15.00 -3.76
N ALA A 196 -5.16 14.43 -4.76
CA ALA A 196 -3.73 14.54 -4.97
C ALA A 196 -3.42 14.51 -6.47
N ARG A 197 -2.45 15.32 -6.89
CA ARG A 197 -1.94 15.37 -8.26
C ARG A 197 -0.48 14.92 -8.24
N VAL A 198 -0.16 13.97 -9.09
CA VAL A 198 1.21 13.49 -9.29
C VAL A 198 1.65 13.79 -10.70
N VAL A 199 2.82 14.40 -10.84
CA VAL A 199 3.40 14.75 -12.13
C VAL A 199 4.81 14.17 -12.18
N PHE A 200 5.09 13.37 -13.21
CA PHE A 200 6.45 13.03 -13.62
C PHE A 200 6.83 13.90 -14.80
N ARG A 201 7.90 14.68 -14.62
CA ARG A 201 8.37 15.62 -15.65
C ARG A 201 9.11 14.90 -16.76
N SER A 202 9.06 15.49 -17.93
CA SER A 202 9.64 14.99 -19.18
C SER A 202 11.01 14.37 -18.99
N LEU A 203 11.09 13.12 -19.45
CA LEU A 203 12.33 12.36 -19.49
C LEU A 203 13.30 12.94 -20.53
N PRO A 204 14.61 12.89 -20.30
CA PRO A 204 15.59 13.32 -21.30
C PRO A 204 15.43 12.45 -22.57
N ARG A 205 15.13 13.11 -23.68
CA ARG A 205 15.05 12.60 -25.05
C ARG A 205 13.76 11.86 -25.47
N GLY A 206 12.78 12.64 -25.91
CA GLY A 206 11.80 12.20 -26.92
C GLY A 206 10.37 11.97 -26.49
N SER A 207 10.02 11.99 -25.21
CA SER A 207 8.61 12.01 -24.79
C SER A 207 8.16 13.46 -24.63
N ALA A 208 7.16 13.86 -25.41
CA ALA A 208 6.75 15.27 -25.52
C ALA A 208 5.77 15.73 -24.43
N ALA A 209 5.42 14.89 -23.45
CA ALA A 209 4.45 15.26 -22.43
C ALA A 209 4.86 14.75 -21.05
N ASP A 210 4.63 15.59 -20.04
CA ASP A 210 4.67 15.18 -18.64
C ASP A 210 3.57 14.14 -18.40
N ILE A 211 3.89 13.13 -17.57
CA ILE A 211 2.89 12.15 -17.12
C ILE A 211 2.23 12.73 -15.88
N GLU A 212 0.93 12.96 -15.98
CA GLU A 212 0.13 13.56 -14.93
C GLU A 212 -1.03 12.64 -14.55
N HIS A 213 -1.23 12.45 -13.23
CA HIS A 213 -2.40 11.79 -12.70
C HIS A 213 -3.01 12.62 -11.57
N LEU A 214 -4.32 12.86 -11.67
CA LEU A 214 -5.13 13.51 -10.65
C LEU A 214 -6.11 12.51 -10.04
N HIS A 215 -6.02 12.31 -8.72
CA HIS A 215 -6.95 11.51 -7.96
C HIS A 215 -7.81 12.42 -7.07
N GLY A 216 -9.14 12.34 -7.15
CA GLY A 216 -10.06 13.18 -6.39
C GLY A 216 -10.05 14.65 -6.84
N GLU A 217 -10.45 15.54 -5.92
CA GLU A 217 -10.54 16.98 -6.18
C GLU A 217 -9.52 17.76 -5.33
N LEU A 218 -8.75 18.63 -5.98
CA LEU A 218 -7.85 19.56 -5.29
C LEU A 218 -8.64 20.78 -4.83
N VAL A 219 -9.25 20.69 -3.65
CA VAL A 219 -10.03 21.78 -3.05
C VAL A 219 -9.11 22.72 -2.26
N GLY A 220 -9.25 24.03 -2.46
CA GLY A 220 -8.52 25.07 -1.72
C GLY A 220 -7.47 25.81 -2.56
N LEU A 221 -7.06 27.00 -2.04
CA LEU A 221 -6.10 27.90 -2.71
C LEU A 221 -4.64 27.53 -2.37
N GLU A 222 -4.39 27.01 -1.18
CA GLU A 222 -3.05 26.62 -0.72
C GLU A 222 -2.79 25.15 -0.98
N ARG A 223 -1.66 24.87 -1.66
CA ARG A 223 -1.23 23.52 -2.01
C ARG A 223 0.14 23.23 -1.43
N LYS A 224 0.29 22.02 -0.93
CA LYS A 224 1.58 21.44 -0.57
C LYS A 224 2.22 20.84 -1.82
N HIS A 225 3.48 21.17 -2.04
CA HIS A 225 4.28 20.62 -3.12
C HIS A 225 5.43 19.80 -2.54
N VAL A 226 5.55 18.54 -2.96
CA VAL A 226 6.61 17.63 -2.52
C VAL A 226 7.31 17.07 -3.75
N ALA A 227 8.58 17.43 -3.92
CA ALA A 227 9.37 17.02 -5.07
C ALA A 227 9.77 15.54 -4.99
N PHE A 228 9.77 14.85 -6.13
CA PHE A 228 10.36 13.53 -6.33
C PHE A 228 11.83 13.69 -6.68
N VAL A 229 12.70 13.56 -5.69
CA VAL A 229 14.13 13.78 -5.85
C VAL A 229 14.87 12.45 -5.92
N THR A 230 15.75 12.32 -6.90
CA THR A 230 16.67 11.20 -7.06
C THR A 230 18.11 11.69 -7.12
N ALA A 231 19.08 10.77 -7.10
CA ALA A 231 20.50 11.14 -7.25
C ALA A 231 20.82 11.89 -8.56
N ASP A 232 19.99 11.69 -9.58
CA ASP A 232 20.17 12.29 -10.92
C ASP A 232 19.33 13.59 -11.09
N GLY A 233 18.63 14.03 -10.03
CA GLY A 233 17.85 15.27 -10.03
C GLY A 233 16.37 15.06 -9.69
N GLU A 234 15.58 16.10 -9.93
CA GLU A 234 14.14 16.09 -9.73
C GLU A 234 13.46 15.30 -10.86
N LEU A 235 12.68 14.28 -10.48
CA LEU A 235 11.94 13.41 -11.39
C LEU A 235 10.51 13.90 -11.63
N GLY A 236 9.95 14.61 -10.66
CA GLY A 236 8.58 15.06 -10.69
C GLY A 236 8.14 15.61 -9.35
N ALA A 237 6.83 15.72 -9.14
CA ALA A 237 6.28 16.25 -7.91
C ALA A 237 4.89 15.70 -7.58
N LEU A 238 4.57 15.74 -6.29
CA LEU A 238 3.27 15.54 -5.71
C LEU A 238 2.70 16.90 -5.28
N GLU A 239 1.47 17.19 -5.65
CA GLU A 239 0.70 18.33 -5.17
C GLU A 239 -0.54 17.84 -4.44
N CYS A 240 -0.79 18.39 -3.26
CA CYS A 240 -1.98 18.07 -2.47
C CYS A 240 -2.49 19.30 -1.69
N PRO A 241 -3.75 19.30 -1.20
CA PRO A 241 -4.26 20.36 -0.32
C PRO A 241 -3.46 20.46 0.97
N CYS A 242 -3.42 21.64 1.59
CA CYS A 242 -2.83 21.85 2.91
C CYS A 242 -3.77 21.48 4.06
N LEU A 243 -5.03 21.16 3.78
CA LEU A 243 -6.06 20.74 4.74
C LEU A 243 -6.53 19.31 4.42
N ASP A 244 -6.81 18.53 5.45
CA ASP A 244 -7.46 17.22 5.32
C ASP A 244 -8.96 17.35 4.98
N LEU A 245 -9.65 16.22 4.78
CA LEU A 245 -11.10 16.17 4.50
C LEU A 245 -11.97 16.76 5.62
N HIS A 246 -11.42 16.95 6.82
CA HIS A 246 -12.11 17.53 7.98
C HIS A 246 -11.74 19.00 8.19
N GLY A 247 -10.97 19.61 7.28
CA GLY A 247 -10.51 21.00 7.38
C GLY A 247 -9.38 21.22 8.40
N ARG A 248 -8.71 20.15 8.87
CA ARG A 248 -7.57 20.21 9.78
C ARG A 248 -6.29 20.48 8.97
N PRO A 249 -5.44 21.43 9.37
CA PRO A 249 -4.12 21.61 8.78
C PRO A 249 -3.26 20.34 8.93
N LEU A 250 -2.46 20.03 7.92
CA LEU A 250 -1.52 18.92 7.96
C LEU A 250 -0.49 19.15 9.07
N ASP A 251 -0.32 18.15 9.93
CA ASP A 251 0.66 18.19 11.01
C ASP A 251 2.03 17.62 10.60
N ALA A 252 2.98 17.57 11.54
CA ALA A 252 4.33 17.06 11.27
C ALA A 252 4.31 15.59 10.84
N THR A 253 3.38 14.77 11.38
CA THR A 253 3.24 13.36 11.01
C THR A 253 2.73 13.23 9.57
N ASP A 254 1.76 14.04 9.18
CA ASP A 254 1.25 14.08 7.81
C ASP A 254 2.35 14.47 6.82
N HIS A 255 3.21 15.43 7.19
CA HIS A 255 4.36 15.82 6.37
C HIS A 255 5.40 14.71 6.22
N ASP A 256 5.70 13.96 7.28
CA ASP A 256 6.62 12.83 7.25
C ASP A 256 6.06 11.68 6.38
N LEU A 257 4.75 11.44 6.45
CA LEU A 257 4.06 10.47 5.60
C LEU A 257 4.11 10.87 4.12
N LEU A 258 3.82 12.12 3.80
CA LEU A 258 3.93 12.64 2.42
C LEU A 258 5.35 12.52 1.88
N ALA A 259 6.36 12.85 2.69
CA ALA A 259 7.75 12.71 2.32
C ALA A 259 8.14 11.24 2.07
N SER A 260 7.65 10.31 2.89
CA SER A 260 7.89 8.87 2.74
C SER A 260 7.22 8.31 1.47
N ILE A 261 6.00 8.75 1.18
CA ILE A 261 5.27 8.37 -0.04
C ILE A 261 6.04 8.90 -1.27
N ALA A 262 6.44 10.17 -1.25
CA ALA A 262 7.18 10.80 -2.34
C ALA A 262 8.54 10.12 -2.58
N ALA A 263 9.26 9.77 -1.53
CA ALA A 263 10.51 9.03 -1.63
C ALA A 263 10.31 7.64 -2.25
N SER A 264 9.27 6.91 -1.83
CA SER A 264 8.94 5.60 -2.40
C SER A 264 8.55 5.70 -3.88
N ALA A 265 7.73 6.69 -4.24
CA ALA A 265 7.34 6.98 -5.62
C ALA A 265 8.56 7.36 -6.49
N SER A 266 9.51 8.13 -5.94
CA SER A 266 10.77 8.49 -6.61
C SER A 266 11.59 7.25 -6.97
N VAL A 267 11.71 6.30 -6.03
CA VAL A 267 12.43 5.04 -6.25
C VAL A 267 11.72 4.18 -7.30
N ALA A 268 10.40 4.02 -7.18
CA ALA A 268 9.61 3.23 -8.13
C ALA A 268 9.67 3.83 -9.54
N GLY A 269 9.46 5.14 -9.68
CA GLY A 269 9.56 5.84 -10.96
C GLY A 269 10.95 5.69 -11.58
N ARG A 270 12.00 5.84 -10.79
CA ARG A 270 13.39 5.60 -11.26
C ARG A 270 13.62 4.16 -11.72
N ASN A 271 13.06 3.17 -11.03
CA ASN A 271 13.18 1.76 -11.42
C ASN A 271 12.47 1.49 -12.76
N VAL A 272 11.29 2.05 -12.96
CA VAL A 272 10.57 1.98 -14.24
C VAL A 272 11.42 2.58 -15.36
N LEU A 273 11.96 3.80 -15.16
CA LEU A 273 12.82 4.45 -16.13
C LEU A 273 14.06 3.64 -16.47
N ARG A 274 14.77 3.13 -15.47
CA ARG A 274 15.96 2.30 -15.69
C ARG A 274 15.66 1.02 -16.47
N ARG A 275 14.48 0.42 -16.25
CA ARG A 275 14.03 -0.72 -17.07
C ARG A 275 13.85 -0.30 -18.52
N CYS A 276 13.13 0.80 -18.76
CA CYS A 276 12.92 1.34 -20.11
C CYS A 276 14.25 1.68 -20.80
N GLU A 277 15.16 2.36 -20.13
CA GLU A 277 16.49 2.70 -20.66
C GLU A 277 17.31 1.45 -21.00
N ARG A 278 17.30 0.45 -20.14
CA ARG A 278 17.98 -0.82 -20.37
C ARG A 278 17.39 -1.57 -21.56
N ASP A 279 16.07 -1.66 -21.63
CA ASP A 279 15.37 -2.34 -22.73
C ASP A 279 15.62 -1.64 -24.05
N LEU A 280 15.63 -0.31 -24.06
CA LEU A 280 15.96 0.50 -25.23
C LEU A 280 17.41 0.28 -25.67
N ALA A 281 18.36 0.32 -24.74
CA ALA A 281 19.77 0.08 -25.03
C ALA A 281 20.01 -1.34 -25.58
N GLN A 282 19.33 -2.35 -25.02
CA GLN A 282 19.40 -3.72 -25.52
C GLN A 282 18.85 -3.82 -26.96
N GLN A 283 17.68 -3.22 -27.22
CA GLN A 283 17.09 -3.17 -28.55
C GLN A 283 18.00 -2.48 -29.56
N ALA A 284 18.53 -1.32 -29.21
CA ALA A 284 19.44 -0.59 -30.07
C ALA A 284 20.70 -1.41 -30.40
N THR A 285 21.22 -2.16 -29.41
CA THR A 285 22.39 -3.02 -29.62
C THR A 285 22.06 -4.18 -30.60
N ILE A 286 20.93 -4.86 -30.39
CA ILE A 286 20.47 -5.95 -31.27
C ILE A 286 20.28 -5.44 -32.69
N PHE A 287 19.60 -4.31 -32.82
CA PHE A 287 19.33 -3.71 -34.12
C PHE A 287 20.61 -3.30 -34.83
N ALA A 288 21.58 -2.70 -34.09
CA ALA A 288 22.87 -2.34 -34.67
C ALA A 288 23.65 -3.56 -35.17
N LEU A 289 23.61 -4.68 -34.40
CA LEU A 289 24.27 -5.93 -34.83
C LEU A 289 23.60 -6.52 -36.08
N ALA A 290 22.26 -6.53 -36.14
CA ALA A 290 21.52 -6.97 -37.30
C ALA A 290 21.83 -6.08 -38.52
N LYS A 291 21.86 -4.78 -38.34
CA LYS A 291 22.20 -3.82 -39.39
C LYS A 291 23.62 -3.98 -39.92
N LEU A 292 24.58 -4.29 -39.04
CA LEU A 292 25.96 -4.61 -39.47
C LEU A 292 26.02 -5.92 -40.29
N ALA A 293 25.19 -6.89 -39.98
CA ALA A 293 25.09 -8.13 -40.77
C ALA A 293 24.52 -7.83 -42.19
N GLU A 294 23.45 -6.98 -42.28
CA GLU A 294 22.85 -6.59 -43.55
C GLU A 294 23.81 -5.75 -44.44
N GLN A 295 24.65 -4.89 -43.85
CA GLN A 295 25.62 -4.10 -44.62
C GLN A 295 26.55 -4.95 -45.49
N ARG A 296 26.79 -6.23 -45.10
CA ARG A 296 27.57 -7.15 -45.93
C ARG A 296 26.80 -7.70 -47.13
N ASP A 297 25.46 -7.71 -47.08
CA ASP A 297 24.59 -8.27 -48.12
C ASP A 297 24.11 -7.24 -49.16
N ASN A 298 24.59 -6.00 -49.11
CA ASN A 298 24.06 -4.90 -49.91
C ASN A 298 22.53 -4.72 -49.81
N GLU A 299 21.90 -5.28 -48.79
CA GLU A 299 20.54 -4.91 -48.44
C GLU A 299 20.61 -3.56 -47.73
N THR A 300 20.14 -2.53 -48.40
CA THR A 300 20.21 -1.15 -47.91
C THR A 300 18.82 -0.66 -47.52
N GLY A 301 18.81 0.37 -46.66
CA GLY A 301 17.56 1.04 -46.32
C GLY A 301 16.96 0.57 -45.00
N ARG A 302 15.63 0.59 -44.93
CA ARG A 302 14.84 0.34 -43.70
C ARG A 302 14.15 -1.03 -43.71
N HIS A 303 14.79 -2.05 -44.32
CA HIS A 303 14.24 -3.40 -44.40
C HIS A 303 13.90 -3.99 -43.01
N LEU A 304 14.83 -3.93 -42.06
CA LEU A 304 14.62 -4.51 -40.72
C LEU A 304 13.43 -3.85 -39.99
N GLU A 305 13.29 -2.53 -40.14
CA GLU A 305 12.18 -1.78 -39.57
C GLU A 305 10.84 -2.18 -40.19
N ARG A 306 10.80 -2.30 -41.56
CA ARG A 306 9.61 -2.74 -42.28
C ARG A 306 9.20 -4.17 -41.89
N VAL A 307 10.13 -5.09 -41.93
CA VAL A 307 9.86 -6.50 -41.59
C VAL A 307 9.36 -6.63 -40.15
N SER A 308 9.97 -5.90 -39.19
CA SER A 308 9.51 -5.88 -37.80
C SER A 308 8.06 -5.38 -37.68
N ALA A 309 7.73 -4.27 -38.37
CA ALA A 309 6.39 -3.69 -38.39
C ALA A 309 5.37 -4.65 -39.05
N TYR A 310 5.74 -5.32 -40.14
CA TYR A 310 4.88 -6.33 -40.77
C TYR A 310 4.62 -7.52 -39.87
N CYS A 311 5.64 -8.03 -39.17
CA CYS A 311 5.47 -9.10 -38.19
C CYS A 311 4.48 -8.73 -37.09
N ARG A 312 4.55 -7.50 -36.57
CA ARG A 312 3.60 -6.98 -35.60
C ARG A 312 2.17 -6.93 -36.18
N LEU A 313 1.99 -6.37 -37.37
CA LEU A 313 0.67 -6.29 -38.03
C LEU A 313 0.05 -7.68 -38.22
N LEU A 314 0.82 -8.67 -38.66
CA LEU A 314 0.36 -10.05 -38.83
C LEU A 314 -0.02 -10.68 -37.50
N ALA A 315 0.79 -10.52 -36.46
CA ALA A 315 0.52 -11.10 -35.15
C ALA A 315 -0.72 -10.50 -34.50
N CYS A 316 -0.89 -9.15 -34.55
CA CYS A 316 -2.10 -8.49 -34.11
C CYS A 316 -3.32 -8.99 -34.88
N GLY A 317 -3.22 -9.06 -36.22
CA GLY A 317 -4.28 -9.53 -37.06
C GLY A 317 -4.72 -10.96 -36.78
N LEU A 318 -3.78 -11.88 -36.62
CA LEU A 318 -4.06 -13.27 -36.24
C LEU A 318 -4.80 -13.36 -34.91
N ARG A 319 -4.44 -12.54 -33.95
CA ARG A 319 -5.12 -12.48 -32.63
C ARG A 319 -6.54 -11.95 -32.75
N GLU A 320 -6.76 -10.87 -33.51
CA GLU A 320 -8.06 -10.29 -33.77
C GLU A 320 -8.99 -11.27 -34.50
N ASP A 321 -8.45 -11.98 -35.48
CA ASP A 321 -9.18 -13.03 -36.25
C ASP A 321 -9.44 -14.29 -35.43
N GLY A 322 -9.01 -14.33 -34.17
CA GLY A 322 -9.28 -15.41 -33.22
C GLY A 322 -8.27 -16.55 -33.26
N HIS A 323 -7.22 -16.42 -34.07
CA HIS A 323 -6.15 -17.45 -34.17
C HIS A 323 -5.10 -17.21 -33.06
N PHE A 324 -4.61 -18.31 -32.48
CA PHE A 324 -3.47 -18.35 -31.53
C PHE A 324 -3.61 -17.38 -30.33
N ARG A 325 -4.83 -17.04 -29.90
CA ARG A 325 -5.06 -16.04 -28.81
C ARG A 325 -4.30 -16.33 -27.53
N ALA A 326 -4.14 -17.60 -27.19
CA ALA A 326 -3.41 -18.01 -25.99
C ALA A 326 -1.90 -17.70 -26.05
N LEU A 327 -1.34 -17.65 -27.26
CA LEU A 327 0.09 -17.37 -27.50
C LEU A 327 0.35 -15.89 -27.77
N LEU A 328 -0.50 -15.26 -28.57
CA LEU A 328 -0.33 -13.90 -29.09
C LEU A 328 -0.69 -12.83 -28.05
N SER A 329 -0.04 -12.89 -26.87
CA SER A 329 -0.10 -11.79 -25.89
C SER A 329 0.68 -10.57 -26.39
N ASP A 330 0.41 -9.38 -25.82
CA ASP A 330 1.18 -8.17 -26.15
C ASP A 330 2.68 -8.35 -25.92
N THR A 331 3.05 -9.06 -24.84
CA THR A 331 4.43 -9.41 -24.55
C THR A 331 5.04 -10.28 -25.64
N TRP A 332 4.33 -11.30 -26.13
CA TRP A 332 4.84 -12.18 -27.18
C TRP A 332 4.97 -11.44 -28.50
N ILE A 333 4.01 -10.59 -28.87
CA ILE A 333 4.05 -9.74 -30.07
C ILE A 333 5.25 -8.80 -30.03
N ALA A 334 5.50 -8.16 -28.88
CA ALA A 334 6.68 -7.31 -28.71
C ALA A 334 8.00 -8.10 -28.79
N VAL A 335 8.04 -9.33 -28.32
CA VAL A 335 9.20 -10.22 -28.46
C VAL A 335 9.42 -10.59 -29.93
N LEU A 336 8.37 -10.93 -30.68
CA LEU A 336 8.44 -11.24 -32.12
C LEU A 336 9.03 -10.05 -32.91
N GLU A 337 8.47 -8.85 -32.67
CA GLU A 337 8.91 -7.62 -33.32
C GLU A 337 10.39 -7.32 -33.07
N LYS A 338 10.85 -7.52 -31.80
CA LYS A 338 12.26 -7.32 -31.42
C LYS A 338 13.20 -8.39 -31.97
N SER A 339 12.69 -9.59 -32.24
CA SER A 339 13.48 -10.72 -32.72
C SER A 339 13.59 -10.75 -34.26
N ALA A 340 12.63 -10.16 -34.96
CA ALA A 340 12.56 -10.15 -36.42
C ALA A 340 13.86 -9.68 -37.10
N PRO A 341 14.59 -8.67 -36.64
CA PRO A 341 15.85 -8.24 -37.23
C PRO A 341 16.94 -9.29 -37.29
N LEU A 342 16.86 -10.35 -36.46
CA LEU A 342 17.91 -11.37 -36.37
C LEU A 342 17.75 -12.53 -37.37
N HIS A 343 16.73 -12.48 -38.23
CA HIS A 343 16.46 -13.61 -39.16
C HIS A 343 17.66 -13.97 -40.02
N ASP A 344 18.33 -12.97 -40.56
CA ASP A 344 19.46 -13.08 -41.48
C ASP A 344 20.84 -12.92 -40.83
N ILE A 345 20.96 -12.93 -39.51
CA ILE A 345 22.23 -12.73 -38.79
C ILE A 345 23.32 -13.74 -39.24
N GLY A 346 22.92 -14.93 -39.68
CA GLY A 346 23.82 -15.94 -40.14
C GLY A 346 24.48 -15.69 -41.50
N LYS A 347 24.02 -14.70 -42.29
CA LYS A 347 24.68 -14.26 -43.53
C LYS A 347 26.11 -13.79 -43.27
N VAL A 348 26.44 -13.41 -42.03
CA VAL A 348 27.80 -13.06 -41.62
C VAL A 348 28.80 -14.20 -41.82
N GLY A 349 28.36 -15.47 -41.83
CA GLY A 349 29.19 -16.66 -42.05
C GLY A 349 29.25 -17.13 -43.50
N ILE A 350 28.53 -16.47 -44.41
CA ILE A 350 28.59 -16.79 -45.83
C ILE A 350 29.79 -16.11 -46.49
N PRO A 351 30.60 -16.81 -47.34
CA PRO A 351 31.74 -16.20 -48.02
C PRO A 351 31.30 -15.04 -48.95
N ASP A 352 32.09 -13.95 -48.99
CA ASP A 352 31.79 -12.76 -49.80
C ASP A 352 31.65 -13.07 -51.28
N GLN A 353 32.39 -14.03 -51.80
CA GLN A 353 32.31 -14.48 -53.18
C GLN A 353 30.91 -15.00 -53.56
N ILE A 354 30.16 -15.54 -52.58
CA ILE A 354 28.81 -16.04 -52.78
C ILE A 354 27.80 -14.95 -52.41
N LEU A 355 27.97 -14.32 -51.27
CA LEU A 355 27.04 -13.31 -50.75
C LEU A 355 26.93 -12.10 -51.68
N LEU A 356 28.08 -11.61 -52.21
CA LEU A 356 28.15 -10.40 -53.03
C LEU A 356 28.24 -10.73 -54.55
N LYS A 357 27.94 -11.96 -54.93
CA LYS A 357 28.07 -12.37 -56.37
C LYS A 357 27.11 -11.58 -57.25
N PRO A 358 27.62 -10.87 -58.26
CA PRO A 358 26.75 -10.17 -59.19
C PRO A 358 26.12 -11.20 -60.18
N GLY A 359 24.92 -11.66 -59.86
CA GLY A 359 24.18 -12.58 -60.71
C GLY A 359 23.60 -13.79 -60.00
N LYS A 360 23.17 -14.78 -60.74
CA LYS A 360 22.58 -16.02 -60.16
C LYS A 360 23.66 -16.91 -59.53
N LEU A 361 23.36 -17.45 -58.36
CA LEU A 361 24.17 -18.51 -57.73
C LEU A 361 24.04 -19.82 -58.50
N ASP A 362 25.15 -20.53 -58.64
CA ASP A 362 25.10 -21.91 -59.13
C ASP A 362 24.56 -22.85 -58.02
N ALA A 363 24.43 -24.16 -58.37
CA ALA A 363 23.85 -25.12 -57.43
C ALA A 363 24.69 -25.31 -56.16
N ALA A 364 26.02 -25.26 -56.21
CA ALA A 364 26.91 -25.41 -55.08
C ALA A 364 26.93 -24.14 -54.20
N GLU A 365 26.95 -23.00 -54.80
CA GLU A 365 26.86 -21.69 -54.14
C GLU A 365 25.51 -21.55 -53.46
N TRP A 366 24.41 -22.00 -54.09
CA TRP A 366 23.08 -21.98 -53.50
C TRP A 366 23.01 -22.91 -52.28
N GLU A 367 23.60 -24.11 -52.27
CA GLU A 367 23.69 -24.96 -51.11
C GLU A 367 24.48 -24.30 -49.97
N THR A 368 25.51 -23.52 -50.28
CA THR A 368 26.25 -22.73 -49.28
C THR A 368 25.40 -21.61 -48.74
N MET A 369 24.68 -20.86 -49.59
CA MET A 369 23.76 -19.79 -49.17
C MET A 369 22.68 -20.31 -48.22
N LYS A 370 22.13 -21.52 -48.48
CA LYS A 370 21.13 -22.16 -47.61
C LYS A 370 21.64 -22.53 -46.20
N GLN A 371 22.91 -22.34 -45.89
CA GLN A 371 23.49 -22.61 -44.58
C GLN A 371 23.28 -21.41 -43.61
N HIS A 372 22.99 -20.17 -44.09
CA HIS A 372 22.87 -19.02 -43.19
C HIS A 372 21.83 -19.21 -42.07
N PRO A 373 20.65 -19.90 -42.27
CA PRO A 373 19.73 -20.09 -41.13
C PRO A 373 20.36 -20.96 -40.02
N THR A 374 21.14 -21.96 -40.39
CA THR A 374 21.84 -22.81 -39.42
C THR A 374 22.98 -22.06 -38.75
N ILE A 375 23.77 -21.30 -39.50
CA ILE A 375 24.88 -20.47 -38.98
C ILE A 375 24.35 -19.47 -38.00
N GLY A 376 23.20 -18.81 -38.26
CA GLY A 376 22.57 -17.87 -37.36
C GLY A 376 21.94 -18.50 -36.12
N ALA A 377 21.39 -19.70 -36.27
CA ALA A 377 20.76 -20.45 -35.21
C ALA A 377 21.74 -21.03 -34.17
N ASP A 378 22.92 -21.48 -34.59
CA ASP A 378 23.88 -22.18 -33.74
C ASP A 378 24.38 -21.35 -32.53
N PRO A 379 24.78 -20.07 -32.68
CA PRO A 379 25.12 -19.21 -31.54
C PRO A 379 23.95 -18.99 -30.58
N LEU A 380 22.74 -18.77 -31.11
CA LEU A 380 21.54 -18.57 -30.30
C LEU A 380 21.20 -19.79 -29.50
N ARG A 381 21.32 -21.00 -30.09
CA ARG A 381 21.13 -22.30 -29.43
C ARG A 381 22.14 -22.51 -28.31
N SER A 382 23.41 -22.16 -28.55
CA SER A 382 24.48 -22.28 -27.55
C SER A 382 24.22 -21.38 -26.33
N VAL A 383 23.78 -20.13 -26.56
CA VAL A 383 23.42 -19.21 -25.50
C VAL A 383 22.21 -19.71 -24.72
N LEU A 384 21.15 -20.19 -25.41
CA LEU A 384 19.97 -20.75 -24.74
C LEU A 384 20.33 -21.93 -23.84
N ALA A 385 21.24 -22.82 -24.30
CA ALA A 385 21.71 -23.96 -23.51
C ALA A 385 22.42 -23.51 -22.21
N THR A 386 23.00 -22.29 -22.19
CA THR A 386 23.74 -21.75 -21.05
C THR A 386 22.86 -20.99 -20.10
N VAL A 387 21.96 -20.11 -20.61
CA VAL A 387 21.16 -19.18 -19.79
C VAL A 387 19.76 -19.71 -19.48
N GLY A 388 19.35 -20.84 -20.07
CA GLY A 388 17.99 -21.37 -19.97
C GLY A 388 17.00 -20.68 -20.91
N GLU A 389 15.75 -21.09 -20.84
CA GLU A 389 14.68 -20.56 -21.70
C GLU A 389 14.47 -19.07 -21.46
N GLN A 390 14.63 -18.30 -22.52
CA GLN A 390 14.40 -16.86 -22.58
C GLN A 390 13.52 -16.55 -23.81
N PRO A 391 12.32 -15.96 -23.64
CA PRO A 391 11.38 -15.77 -24.75
C PRO A 391 12.00 -15.09 -25.97
N PHE A 392 12.81 -14.05 -25.76
CA PHE A 392 13.50 -13.36 -26.85
C PHE A 392 14.47 -14.29 -27.61
N LEU A 393 15.32 -15.03 -26.92
CA LEU A 393 16.29 -15.94 -27.56
C LEU A 393 15.60 -17.11 -28.23
N THR A 394 14.51 -17.62 -27.65
CA THR A 394 13.72 -18.70 -28.24
C THR A 394 13.10 -18.28 -29.56
N VAL A 395 12.40 -17.11 -29.57
CA VAL A 395 11.79 -16.60 -30.80
C VAL A 395 12.84 -16.20 -31.82
N SER A 396 13.97 -15.62 -31.41
CA SER A 396 15.09 -15.32 -32.32
C SER A 396 15.68 -16.56 -32.95
N LEU A 397 15.85 -17.64 -32.19
CA LEU A 397 16.31 -18.93 -32.70
C LEU A 397 15.33 -19.52 -33.71
N GLU A 398 14.04 -19.54 -33.39
CA GLU A 398 12.98 -20.01 -34.26
C GLU A 398 12.99 -19.28 -35.60
N ILE A 399 13.08 -17.96 -35.58
CA ILE A 399 13.12 -17.09 -36.73
C ILE A 399 14.38 -17.34 -37.55
N ALA A 400 15.56 -17.20 -36.93
CA ALA A 400 16.83 -17.37 -37.63
C ALA A 400 16.94 -18.77 -38.30
N TRP A 401 16.41 -19.79 -37.65
CA TRP A 401 16.53 -21.14 -38.14
C TRP A 401 15.48 -21.54 -39.18
N CYS A 402 14.23 -20.99 -39.10
CA CYS A 402 13.08 -21.54 -39.80
C CYS A 402 12.38 -20.51 -40.73
N HIS A 403 12.89 -19.31 -40.94
CA HIS A 403 12.21 -18.31 -41.76
C HIS A 403 12.15 -18.67 -43.25
N HIS A 404 12.95 -19.59 -43.72
CA HIS A 404 12.93 -20.15 -45.09
C HIS A 404 12.18 -21.48 -45.20
N GLU A 405 11.58 -21.96 -44.12
CA GLU A 405 10.68 -23.08 -44.21
C GLU A 405 9.39 -22.72 -44.94
N ARG A 406 8.82 -23.65 -45.64
CA ARG A 406 7.58 -23.47 -46.41
C ARG A 406 6.47 -24.33 -45.85
N TRP A 407 5.27 -23.83 -45.90
CA TRP A 407 4.10 -24.57 -45.39
C TRP A 407 3.96 -25.97 -45.97
N ASP A 408 4.31 -26.14 -47.26
CA ASP A 408 4.27 -27.40 -47.99
C ASP A 408 5.45 -28.36 -47.66
N GLY A 409 6.42 -27.96 -46.86
CA GLY A 409 7.63 -28.71 -46.54
C GLY A 409 8.73 -28.63 -47.59
N GLY A 410 8.55 -27.87 -48.65
CA GLY A 410 9.58 -27.64 -49.70
C GLY A 410 10.62 -26.58 -49.31
N GLY A 411 10.66 -26.15 -48.05
CA GLY A 411 11.60 -25.14 -47.51
C GLY A 411 12.92 -25.74 -47.02
N TYR A 412 13.73 -24.91 -46.38
CA TYR A 412 15.02 -25.31 -45.80
C TYR A 412 15.24 -24.54 -44.48
N PRO A 413 16.17 -24.96 -43.63
CA PRO A 413 17.16 -26.04 -43.75
C PRO A 413 16.63 -27.41 -43.29
N ARG A 414 15.48 -27.49 -42.64
CA ARG A 414 14.98 -28.68 -41.95
C ARG A 414 13.88 -29.42 -42.74
N GLY A 415 13.24 -28.78 -43.70
CA GLY A 415 12.10 -29.28 -44.45
C GLY A 415 10.86 -29.47 -43.57
N LEU A 416 10.64 -28.56 -42.58
CA LEU A 416 9.47 -28.57 -41.74
C LEU A 416 8.22 -28.20 -42.56
N SER A 417 7.06 -28.77 -42.18
CA SER A 417 5.80 -28.50 -42.87
C SER A 417 4.70 -28.15 -41.89
N ALA A 418 3.75 -27.36 -42.35
CA ALA A 418 2.53 -26.96 -41.61
C ALA A 418 2.83 -26.47 -40.19
N ASP A 419 2.13 -26.97 -39.18
CA ASP A 419 2.27 -26.55 -37.79
C ASP A 419 3.59 -26.99 -37.13
N ALA A 420 4.43 -27.80 -37.78
CA ALA A 420 5.77 -28.08 -37.29
C ALA A 420 6.72 -26.88 -37.44
N ILE A 421 6.40 -25.93 -38.33
CA ILE A 421 7.11 -24.65 -38.43
C ILE A 421 6.68 -23.74 -37.27
N PRO A 422 7.60 -23.19 -36.48
CA PRO A 422 7.24 -22.22 -35.42
C PRO A 422 6.40 -21.07 -35.96
N LEU A 423 5.39 -20.61 -35.19
CA LEU A 423 4.53 -19.51 -35.62
C LEU A 423 5.31 -18.22 -35.93
N SER A 424 6.32 -17.91 -35.14
CA SER A 424 7.25 -16.81 -35.34
C SER A 424 7.89 -16.82 -36.72
N ALA A 425 8.35 -17.95 -37.13
CA ALA A 425 8.98 -18.17 -38.47
C ALA A 425 7.95 -18.09 -39.62
N ARG A 426 6.72 -18.63 -39.42
CA ARG A 426 5.64 -18.52 -40.42
C ARG A 426 5.21 -17.06 -40.65
N ILE A 427 5.14 -16.26 -39.59
CA ILE A 427 4.82 -14.83 -39.68
C ILE A 427 5.95 -14.11 -40.42
N LEU A 428 7.20 -14.34 -39.99
CA LEU A 428 8.34 -13.67 -40.59
C LEU A 428 8.52 -14.04 -42.07
N ALA A 429 8.36 -15.29 -42.44
CA ALA A 429 8.50 -15.73 -43.84
C ALA A 429 7.60 -14.94 -44.80
N LEU A 430 6.37 -14.64 -44.40
CA LEU A 430 5.47 -13.82 -45.24
C LEU A 430 5.92 -12.35 -45.24
N ALA A 431 6.28 -11.79 -44.07
CA ALA A 431 6.72 -10.41 -43.94
C ALA A 431 7.97 -10.13 -44.78
N ASP A 432 8.96 -11.01 -44.70
CA ASP A 432 10.22 -10.91 -45.46
C ASP A 432 9.98 -11.01 -46.95
N VAL A 433 9.22 -11.99 -47.42
CA VAL A 433 8.91 -12.19 -48.85
C VAL A 433 8.14 -10.96 -49.39
N TYR A 434 7.18 -10.36 -48.63
CA TYR A 434 6.48 -9.18 -49.04
C TYR A 434 7.44 -7.97 -49.19
N ASP A 435 8.34 -7.78 -48.23
CA ASP A 435 9.36 -6.73 -48.30
C ASP A 435 10.29 -6.93 -49.48
N ALA A 436 10.80 -8.17 -49.64
CA ALA A 436 11.69 -8.50 -50.76
C ALA A 436 11.06 -8.36 -52.15
N LEU A 437 9.74 -8.49 -52.27
CA LEU A 437 9.02 -8.26 -53.52
C LEU A 437 8.81 -6.75 -53.79
N THR A 438 8.53 -5.97 -52.76
CA THR A 438 8.11 -4.59 -52.87
C THR A 438 9.23 -3.55 -52.70
N SER A 439 10.44 -4.01 -52.35
CA SER A 439 11.64 -3.18 -52.21
C SER A 439 12.51 -3.28 -53.47
N GLU A 440 13.17 -2.17 -53.82
CA GLU A 440 14.12 -2.09 -54.96
C GLU A 440 15.44 -2.80 -54.53
N ARG A 441 15.96 -3.64 -55.38
CA ARG A 441 17.25 -4.34 -55.16
C ARG A 441 18.17 -4.10 -56.37
N PRO A 442 19.50 -4.09 -56.22
CA PRO A 442 20.45 -3.77 -57.29
C PRO A 442 20.21 -4.48 -58.61
N TYR A 443 19.59 -5.64 -58.57
CA TYR A 443 19.37 -6.52 -59.73
C TYR A 443 17.90 -6.81 -60.04
N LYS A 444 16.94 -6.13 -59.29
CA LYS A 444 15.51 -6.44 -59.45
C LYS A 444 14.68 -5.19 -59.12
N SER A 445 13.90 -4.71 -60.09
CA SER A 445 12.91 -3.68 -59.83
C SER A 445 11.85 -4.14 -58.84
N ALA A 446 11.42 -3.23 -57.98
CA ALA A 446 10.32 -3.48 -57.02
C ALA A 446 9.03 -3.84 -57.78
N TRP A 447 8.31 -4.80 -57.26
CA TRP A 447 6.97 -5.14 -57.73
C TRP A 447 5.98 -4.07 -57.22
N THR A 448 4.88 -3.93 -57.93
CA THR A 448 3.77 -3.15 -57.36
C THR A 448 3.17 -3.85 -56.17
N HIS A 449 2.63 -3.11 -55.21
CA HIS A 449 1.92 -3.66 -54.08
C HIS A 449 0.87 -4.69 -54.47
N ALA A 450 0.04 -4.42 -55.51
CA ALA A 450 -0.98 -5.32 -56.03
C ALA A 450 -0.39 -6.66 -56.53
N ALA A 451 0.73 -6.60 -57.21
CA ALA A 451 1.40 -7.84 -57.70
C ALA A 451 1.95 -8.69 -56.54
N ALA A 452 2.51 -8.05 -55.49
CA ALA A 452 2.98 -8.74 -54.30
C ALA A 452 1.82 -9.41 -53.54
N VAL A 453 0.69 -8.68 -53.37
CA VAL A 453 -0.54 -9.23 -52.77
C VAL A 453 -1.03 -10.47 -53.51
N GLU A 454 -1.10 -10.42 -54.87
CA GLU A 454 -1.53 -11.54 -55.67
C GLU A 454 -0.59 -12.73 -55.54
N PHE A 455 0.74 -12.52 -55.48
CA PHE A 455 1.73 -13.57 -55.24
C PHE A 455 1.53 -14.26 -53.90
N ILE A 456 1.35 -13.52 -52.84
CA ILE A 456 1.13 -14.06 -51.49
C ILE A 456 -0.21 -14.80 -51.43
N ALA A 457 -1.26 -14.30 -52.04
CA ALA A 457 -2.55 -14.98 -52.09
C ALA A 457 -2.47 -16.33 -52.78
N ARG A 458 -1.76 -16.41 -53.91
CA ARG A 458 -1.49 -17.70 -54.60
C ARG A 458 -0.59 -18.65 -53.81
N GLY A 459 0.29 -18.14 -52.97
CA GLY A 459 1.18 -18.90 -52.11
C GLY A 459 0.53 -19.49 -50.88
N SER A 460 -0.71 -19.13 -50.58
CA SER A 460 -1.46 -19.63 -49.41
C SER A 460 -1.63 -21.14 -49.48
N GLY A 461 -1.27 -21.86 -48.40
CA GLY A 461 -1.34 -23.31 -48.31
C GLY A 461 -0.18 -24.06 -48.97
N SER A 462 0.75 -23.34 -49.65
CA SER A 462 1.98 -23.92 -50.22
C SER A 462 3.23 -23.25 -49.66
N HIS A 463 3.45 -21.99 -49.96
CA HIS A 463 4.56 -21.21 -49.38
C HIS A 463 4.22 -20.75 -47.97
N PHE A 464 3.04 -20.18 -47.76
CA PHE A 464 2.62 -19.53 -46.56
C PHE A 464 1.52 -20.29 -45.79
N ASP A 465 1.53 -20.20 -44.46
CA ASP A 465 0.42 -20.65 -43.63
C ASP A 465 -0.87 -19.94 -44.06
N PRO A 466 -1.95 -20.66 -44.38
CA PRO A 466 -3.22 -20.08 -44.83
C PRO A 466 -3.79 -19.05 -43.86
N ARG A 467 -3.57 -19.23 -42.54
CA ARG A 467 -4.04 -18.31 -41.51
C ARG A 467 -3.26 -16.99 -41.54
N VAL A 468 -1.93 -17.08 -41.73
CA VAL A 468 -1.06 -15.90 -41.84
C VAL A 468 -1.36 -15.14 -43.14
N ALA A 469 -1.53 -15.87 -44.25
CA ALA A 469 -1.91 -15.31 -45.55
C ALA A 469 -3.29 -14.61 -45.47
N SER A 470 -4.28 -15.20 -44.77
CA SER A 470 -5.60 -14.58 -44.55
C SER A 470 -5.50 -13.28 -43.73
N ALA A 471 -4.70 -13.29 -42.64
CA ALA A 471 -4.46 -12.12 -41.85
C ALA A 471 -3.79 -10.97 -42.61
N PHE A 472 -2.86 -11.31 -43.52
CA PHE A 472 -2.26 -10.35 -44.44
C PHE A 472 -3.27 -9.76 -45.40
N LEU A 473 -4.08 -10.62 -46.06
CA LEU A 473 -5.08 -10.15 -47.06
C LEU A 473 -6.15 -9.26 -46.45
N ALA A 474 -6.46 -9.43 -45.19
CA ALA A 474 -7.38 -8.56 -44.48
C ALA A 474 -6.79 -7.17 -44.15
N ARG A 475 -5.44 -7.01 -44.27
CA ARG A 475 -4.71 -5.79 -43.83
C ARG A 475 -3.77 -5.25 -44.90
N VAL A 476 -4.05 -5.49 -46.15
CA VAL A 476 -3.19 -5.07 -47.28
C VAL A 476 -2.92 -3.55 -47.31
N GLU A 477 -3.92 -2.72 -46.93
CA GLU A 477 -3.79 -1.28 -46.88
C GLU A 477 -2.81 -0.84 -45.77
N ASP A 478 -2.80 -1.53 -44.63
CA ASP A 478 -1.87 -1.23 -43.55
C ASP A 478 -0.43 -1.58 -43.95
N PHE A 479 -0.24 -2.69 -44.69
CA PHE A 479 1.05 -3.06 -45.24
C PHE A 479 1.57 -2.04 -46.21
N ASP A 480 0.71 -1.52 -47.13
CA ASP A 480 1.08 -0.50 -48.07
C ASP A 480 1.43 0.82 -47.39
N ARG A 481 0.69 1.15 -46.32
CA ARG A 481 0.99 2.32 -45.47
C ARG A 481 2.37 2.23 -44.84
N VAL A 482 2.69 1.11 -44.16
CA VAL A 482 4.02 0.87 -43.57
C VAL A 482 5.11 0.93 -44.61
N ARG A 483 4.90 0.30 -45.80
CA ARG A 483 5.84 0.38 -46.93
C ARG A 483 6.12 1.82 -47.36
N ALA A 484 5.08 2.66 -47.40
CA ALA A 484 5.21 4.07 -47.81
C ALA A 484 5.88 4.95 -46.73
N GLU A 485 5.51 4.74 -45.46
CA GLU A 485 6.06 5.49 -44.30
C GLU A 485 7.53 5.14 -44.03
N LEU A 486 7.93 3.89 -44.33
CA LEU A 486 9.26 3.39 -44.12
C LEU A 486 10.02 3.19 -45.43
N ALA A 487 9.66 3.93 -46.46
CA ALA A 487 10.39 3.94 -47.75
C ALA A 487 11.83 4.44 -47.54
N ASP A 488 12.74 3.88 -48.32
CA ASP A 488 14.16 4.23 -48.30
C ASP A 488 14.35 5.63 -48.88
N HIS A 489 14.62 6.63 -48.05
CA HIS A 489 15.04 7.96 -48.45
C HIS A 489 16.55 8.09 -48.28
N ALA A 490 17.23 8.56 -49.28
CA ALA A 490 18.69 8.49 -49.42
C ALA A 490 19.49 9.29 -48.35
N ASP A 491 18.88 10.02 -47.41
CA ASP A 491 19.59 11.00 -46.60
C ASP A 491 19.20 11.13 -45.13
N GLU A 492 18.66 10.10 -44.43
CA GLU A 492 18.39 10.29 -42.98
C GLU A 492 18.80 9.12 -42.09
N LEU A 493 19.96 9.29 -41.46
CA LEU A 493 20.39 8.51 -40.26
C LEU A 493 19.61 8.85 -39.00
N ALA A 494 18.55 9.66 -39.07
CA ALA A 494 17.96 10.32 -37.89
C ALA A 494 16.75 9.66 -37.19
N PRO A 495 15.94 8.72 -37.74
CA PRO A 495 14.73 8.32 -37.03
C PRO A 495 14.75 6.95 -36.32
N ILE A 496 15.85 6.23 -36.26
CA ILE A 496 15.88 4.92 -35.53
C ILE A 496 15.38 5.07 -34.10
N LEU A 497 15.67 6.17 -33.45
CA LEU A 497 15.17 6.52 -32.11
C LEU A 497 13.68 6.88 -32.06
N GLN A 498 13.12 7.44 -33.17
CA GLN A 498 11.70 7.83 -33.21
C GLN A 498 10.76 6.63 -33.43
N LEU A 499 11.20 5.59 -34.12
CA LEU A 499 10.42 4.35 -34.30
C LEU A 499 10.42 3.44 -33.05
N MET A 500 11.42 3.57 -32.20
CA MET A 500 11.50 2.89 -30.90
C MET A 500 10.65 3.55 -29.80
N LEU A 501 10.08 4.72 -30.07
CA LEU A 501 9.22 5.50 -29.16
C LEU A 501 7.74 5.05 -29.03
N PRO A 502 7.14 4.20 -29.91
CA PRO A 502 5.74 3.80 -29.73
C PRO A 502 5.47 2.97 -28.47
N ILE A 503 6.50 2.41 -27.83
CA ILE A 503 6.30 1.60 -26.61
C ILE A 503 5.81 2.45 -25.42
N ALA A 504 6.07 3.76 -25.44
CA ALA A 504 5.49 4.70 -24.46
C ALA A 504 4.04 5.10 -24.77
N ARG A 505 3.55 4.90 -26.01
CA ARG A 505 2.17 5.25 -26.42
C ARG A 505 1.15 4.11 -26.30
N VAL A 506 1.57 2.87 -26.23
CA VAL A 506 0.65 1.71 -26.09
C VAL A 506 0.22 1.49 -24.63
N ALA A 507 0.84 2.15 -23.68
CA ALA A 507 0.40 2.19 -22.29
C ALA A 507 -0.63 3.30 -21.98
N ALA A 508 -1.07 4.06 -22.99
CA ALA A 508 -2.00 5.19 -22.83
C ALA A 508 -3.32 5.03 -23.61
N SER A 509 -3.67 3.80 -24.02
CA SER A 509 -4.98 3.49 -24.63
C SER A 509 -5.67 2.31 -23.94
#